data_a17c73970ddaea262c300f8d09e4a631
#
_entry.id   a17c73970ddaea262c300f8d09e4a631
#
_cell.length_a   1.000
_cell.length_b   1.000
_cell.length_c   1.000
_cell.angle_alpha   90.00
_cell.angle_beta   90.00
_cell.angle_gamma   90.00
#
_symmetry.space_group_name_H-M   'P 1'
#
loop_
_entity.id
_entity.type
_entity.pdbx_description
1 polymer ?
#
loop_
_entity_poly.entity_id
_entity_poly.type
_entity_poly.pdbx_seq_one_letter_code
_entity_poly.pdbx_strand_id
1 'polypeptide(L)'
;MHLGIDLGTSGVKAVLTAADGALLAQATAPLAVSTPHPLWSEQDPAAWWHAAVAALQQLGTLHDLSAVRGVGLAGQMHGAVLLDASDRVLRPAILWNDGRSGTECHDLEAAEPRSRAITGNLAMPGFTAPKLLWVRRHEPELFARTRRVLLPKDWLRLQMTGEAISEMSDASGTLWLDVGRRRWSSEMLAATGLSEDHMPRLIEGTAAGGYLRPEAARALGLPAGIPVAGGGGDNAAGAAGIGCVAPGDAFVSLGTSGVIFVSDPGFLPDPARTVHAFCHCVPGTWHRMSVILSAGASLAWIAGITGADKAALLAEAERESPRDRPVFLPYLSGERTPHNNPAASGVFFGLTGATTRAAMTLALLEGVAFALADGLDALEARGARIAGLTAIGGGSRSALWLRIVAAAMQRTLHTAEGSDVGPALGAARLARVCSGDASTAETFVKPAITARFDPCPALIEALTPRRALYRRLYPALQPMFTTPEIAE
;
A
#
# COMPACT_ATOMS: atom_id res chain seq x y z
N MET A 1 -7.69 -26.37 2.69
CA MET A 1 -7.80 -25.11 1.93
C MET A 1 -7.65 -23.93 2.87
N HIS A 2 -7.16 -22.78 2.37
CA HIS A 2 -7.01 -21.54 3.16
C HIS A 2 -7.65 -20.38 2.41
N LEU A 3 -8.25 -19.48 3.17
CA LEU A 3 -8.94 -18.31 2.64
C LEU A 3 -8.15 -17.05 2.97
N GLY A 4 -7.92 -16.19 1.99
CA GLY A 4 -7.41 -14.84 2.17
C GLY A 4 -8.45 -13.82 1.78
N ILE A 5 -8.64 -12.81 2.62
CA ILE A 5 -9.55 -11.68 2.38
C ILE A 5 -8.73 -10.41 2.41
N ASP A 6 -8.80 -9.63 1.34
CA ASP A 6 -8.18 -8.32 1.24
C ASP A 6 -9.27 -7.24 1.22
N LEU A 7 -9.30 -6.42 2.25
CA LEU A 7 -10.18 -5.27 2.37
C LEU A 7 -9.52 -4.05 1.73
N GLY A 8 -9.64 -3.91 0.41
CA GLY A 8 -9.17 -2.73 -0.32
C GLY A 8 -10.14 -1.55 -0.24
N THR A 9 -9.71 -0.39 -0.76
CA THR A 9 -10.53 0.84 -0.77
C THR A 9 -11.72 0.75 -1.73
N SER A 10 -11.54 0.12 -2.89
CA SER A 10 -12.58 0.00 -3.93
C SER A 10 -13.34 -1.32 -3.92
N GLY A 11 -13.00 -2.24 -3.02
CA GLY A 11 -13.66 -3.55 -2.93
C GLY A 11 -12.97 -4.51 -2.00
N VAL A 12 -13.69 -5.57 -1.65
CA VAL A 12 -13.17 -6.72 -0.89
C VAL A 12 -12.90 -7.86 -1.86
N LYS A 13 -11.65 -8.35 -1.87
CA LYS A 13 -11.25 -9.52 -2.65
C LYS A 13 -11.08 -10.73 -1.73
N ALA A 14 -11.70 -11.84 -2.07
CA ALA A 14 -11.53 -13.14 -1.43
C ALA A 14 -10.79 -14.10 -2.36
N VAL A 15 -9.82 -14.85 -1.82
CA VAL A 15 -8.98 -15.82 -2.54
C VAL A 15 -8.99 -17.13 -1.79
N LEU A 16 -9.31 -18.22 -2.48
CA LEU A 16 -9.24 -19.58 -1.98
C LEU A 16 -8.00 -20.29 -2.52
N THR A 17 -7.21 -20.90 -1.64
CA THR A 17 -6.06 -21.71 -2.00
C THR A 17 -6.21 -23.17 -1.55
N ALA A 18 -5.63 -24.08 -2.32
CA ALA A 18 -5.47 -25.48 -1.94
C ALA A 18 -4.51 -25.64 -0.74
N ALA A 19 -4.37 -26.86 -0.23
CA ALA A 19 -3.48 -27.16 0.89
C ALA A 19 -2.00 -26.91 0.55
N ASP A 20 -1.59 -27.07 -0.70
CA ASP A 20 -0.25 -26.78 -1.21
C ASP A 20 -0.01 -25.28 -1.50
N GLY A 21 -1.07 -24.45 -1.45
CA GLY A 21 -1.02 -23.01 -1.70
C GLY A 21 -1.39 -22.62 -3.13
N ALA A 22 -1.74 -23.55 -4.01
CA ALA A 22 -2.23 -23.26 -5.36
C ALA A 22 -3.55 -22.48 -5.32
N LEU A 23 -3.68 -21.47 -6.18
CA LEU A 23 -4.90 -20.68 -6.31
C LEU A 23 -6.02 -21.55 -6.91
N LEU A 24 -7.14 -21.65 -6.21
CA LEU A 24 -8.34 -22.37 -6.66
C LEU A 24 -9.39 -21.45 -7.26
N ALA A 25 -9.70 -20.35 -6.57
CA ALA A 25 -10.70 -19.40 -7.00
C ALA A 25 -10.48 -18.02 -6.36
N GLN A 26 -11.11 -17.02 -6.95
CA GLN A 26 -11.18 -15.67 -6.38
C GLN A 26 -12.53 -15.04 -6.69
N ALA A 27 -12.97 -14.13 -5.81
CA ALA A 27 -14.16 -13.31 -5.99
C ALA A 27 -13.91 -11.91 -5.46
N THR A 28 -14.68 -10.94 -5.95
CA THR A 28 -14.52 -9.53 -5.54
C THR A 28 -15.89 -8.87 -5.44
N ALA A 29 -16.13 -8.16 -4.33
CA ALA A 29 -17.31 -7.31 -4.14
C ALA A 29 -16.87 -5.84 -4.07
N PRO A 30 -17.55 -4.92 -4.79
CA PRO A 30 -17.17 -3.51 -4.85
C PRO A 30 -17.51 -2.77 -3.55
N LEU A 31 -16.77 -1.69 -3.28
CA LEU A 31 -17.03 -0.72 -2.22
C LEU A 31 -17.07 0.68 -2.79
N ALA A 32 -17.96 1.50 -2.28
CA ALA A 32 -18.01 2.93 -2.56
C ALA A 32 -17.20 3.72 -1.52
N VAL A 33 -16.61 4.82 -1.96
CA VAL A 33 -15.96 5.82 -1.10
C VAL A 33 -16.83 7.05 -1.04
N SER A 34 -17.05 7.60 0.15
CA SER A 34 -17.70 8.90 0.36
C SER A 34 -16.66 10.00 0.42
N THR A 35 -16.92 11.10 -0.29
CA THR A 35 -16.10 12.32 -0.29
C THR A 35 -16.96 13.53 0.07
N PRO A 36 -17.42 13.66 1.35
CA PRO A 36 -18.39 14.65 1.75
C PRO A 36 -17.88 16.10 1.67
N HIS A 37 -16.57 16.28 1.69
CA HIS A 37 -15.89 17.58 1.53
C HIS A 37 -14.63 17.42 0.67
N PRO A 38 -14.08 18.50 0.11
CA PRO A 38 -12.76 18.46 -0.53
C PRO A 38 -11.71 17.86 0.42
N LEU A 39 -10.84 17.00 -0.10
CA LEU A 39 -9.80 16.26 0.63
C LEU A 39 -10.30 15.19 1.62
N TRP A 40 -11.61 15.03 1.83
CA TRP A 40 -12.15 14.01 2.72
C TRP A 40 -12.40 12.71 1.97
N SER A 41 -12.11 11.60 2.65
CA SER A 41 -12.33 10.25 2.14
C SER A 41 -12.77 9.34 3.27
N GLU A 42 -13.98 8.81 3.20
CA GLU A 42 -14.61 8.05 4.28
C GLU A 42 -15.32 6.79 3.76
N GLN A 43 -15.42 5.78 4.62
CA GLN A 43 -16.25 4.60 4.39
C GLN A 43 -16.98 4.17 5.66
N ASP A 44 -18.22 3.67 5.50
CA ASP A 44 -18.92 2.99 6.59
C ASP A 44 -18.33 1.58 6.78
N PRO A 45 -17.81 1.24 7.98
CA PRO A 45 -17.31 -0.11 8.25
C PRO A 45 -18.34 -1.22 8.03
N ALA A 46 -19.64 -0.96 8.21
CA ALA A 46 -20.67 -1.96 7.93
C ALA A 46 -20.68 -2.40 6.45
N ALA A 47 -20.35 -1.50 5.52
CA ALA A 47 -20.22 -1.83 4.10
C ALA A 47 -19.08 -2.85 3.86
N TRP A 48 -18.00 -2.82 4.63
CA TRP A 48 -16.91 -3.80 4.53
C TRP A 48 -17.35 -5.21 4.88
N TRP A 49 -18.16 -5.36 5.95
CA TRP A 49 -18.71 -6.64 6.33
C TRP A 49 -19.63 -7.20 5.24
N HIS A 50 -20.55 -6.36 4.73
CA HIS A 50 -21.46 -6.76 3.65
C HIS A 50 -20.70 -7.16 2.38
N ALA A 51 -19.66 -6.43 2.01
CA ALA A 51 -18.83 -6.76 0.85
C ALA A 51 -18.04 -8.06 1.07
N ALA A 52 -17.52 -8.29 2.29
CA ALA A 52 -16.85 -9.56 2.62
C ALA A 52 -17.82 -10.75 2.49
N VAL A 53 -19.03 -10.62 3.04
CA VAL A 53 -20.09 -11.66 2.89
C VAL A 53 -20.41 -11.88 1.42
N ALA A 54 -20.61 -10.82 0.63
CA ALA A 54 -20.93 -10.94 -0.79
C ALA A 54 -19.80 -11.61 -1.60
N ALA A 55 -18.53 -11.25 -1.32
CA ALA A 55 -17.38 -11.89 -1.99
C ALA A 55 -17.29 -13.38 -1.64
N LEU A 56 -17.53 -13.75 -0.38
CA LEU A 56 -17.52 -15.17 0.02
C LEU A 56 -18.73 -15.96 -0.53
N GLN A 57 -19.91 -15.35 -0.61
CA GLN A 57 -21.05 -15.98 -1.27
C GLN A 57 -20.74 -16.27 -2.74
N GLN A 58 -20.15 -15.33 -3.47
CA GLN A 58 -19.70 -15.58 -4.85
C GLN A 58 -18.65 -16.71 -4.90
N LEU A 59 -17.69 -16.72 -4.00
CA LEU A 59 -16.66 -17.76 -3.93
C LEU A 59 -17.27 -19.13 -3.65
N GLY A 60 -18.28 -19.21 -2.77
CA GLY A 60 -19.04 -20.42 -2.45
C GLY A 60 -19.84 -20.97 -3.61
N THR A 61 -20.17 -20.18 -4.65
CA THR A 61 -20.76 -20.71 -5.91
C THR A 61 -19.74 -21.40 -6.80
N LEU A 62 -18.45 -21.12 -6.60
CA LEU A 62 -17.36 -21.66 -7.41
C LEU A 62 -16.71 -22.89 -6.74
N HIS A 63 -16.65 -22.92 -5.41
CA HIS A 63 -16.02 -23.99 -4.63
C HIS A 63 -16.72 -24.23 -3.30
N ASP A 64 -16.73 -25.49 -2.84
CA ASP A 64 -17.14 -25.83 -1.47
C ASP A 64 -16.14 -25.26 -0.46
N LEU A 65 -16.63 -24.40 0.44
CA LEU A 65 -15.84 -23.75 1.48
C LEU A 65 -15.79 -24.55 2.79
N SER A 66 -16.49 -25.70 2.90
CA SER A 66 -16.55 -26.50 4.13
C SER A 66 -15.20 -27.07 4.57
N ALA A 67 -14.23 -27.19 3.62
CA ALA A 67 -12.87 -27.66 3.90
C ALA A 67 -11.86 -26.54 4.18
N VAL A 68 -12.30 -25.29 4.37
CA VAL A 68 -11.43 -24.19 4.78
C VAL A 68 -10.97 -24.41 6.22
N ARG A 69 -9.66 -24.32 6.47
CA ARG A 69 -9.02 -24.58 7.77
C ARG A 69 -8.52 -23.33 8.47
N GLY A 70 -8.45 -22.20 7.77
CA GLY A 70 -8.02 -20.93 8.32
C GLY A 70 -8.33 -19.77 7.40
N VAL A 71 -8.49 -18.57 8.00
CA VAL A 71 -8.74 -17.31 7.32
C VAL A 71 -7.60 -16.35 7.61
N GLY A 72 -7.08 -15.67 6.59
CA GLY A 72 -6.15 -14.56 6.73
C GLY A 72 -6.79 -13.26 6.24
N LEU A 73 -6.39 -12.16 6.85
CA LEU A 73 -6.87 -10.83 6.51
C LEU A 73 -5.73 -9.96 6.01
N ALA A 74 -5.96 -9.26 4.93
CA ALA A 74 -5.19 -8.10 4.49
C ALA A 74 -6.13 -6.90 4.37
N GLY A 75 -5.59 -5.69 4.37
CA GLY A 75 -6.44 -4.55 4.12
C GLY A 75 -5.70 -3.24 3.98
N GLN A 76 -6.44 -2.24 3.46
CA GLN A 76 -5.98 -0.86 3.38
C GLN A 76 -5.53 -0.37 4.76
N MET A 77 -4.36 0.23 4.81
CA MET A 77 -3.75 0.69 6.05
C MET A 77 -4.31 2.04 6.51
N HIS A 78 -3.99 2.43 7.72
CA HIS A 78 -4.16 3.78 8.26
C HIS A 78 -5.60 4.24 8.51
N GLY A 79 -6.62 3.52 8.09
CA GLY A 79 -8.02 3.88 8.33
C GLY A 79 -8.33 3.95 9.81
N ALA A 80 -9.06 4.97 10.26
CA ALA A 80 -9.40 5.16 11.67
C ALA A 80 -10.84 4.73 11.93
N VAL A 81 -11.04 3.59 12.61
CA VAL A 81 -12.35 3.12 13.08
C VAL A 81 -12.45 3.36 14.58
N LEU A 82 -13.33 4.26 14.97
CA LEU A 82 -13.53 4.65 16.37
C LEU A 82 -14.74 3.93 16.95
N LEU A 83 -14.55 3.26 18.08
CA LEU A 83 -15.57 2.45 18.74
C LEU A 83 -15.87 2.97 20.15
N ASP A 84 -17.14 2.87 20.56
CA ASP A 84 -17.57 3.12 21.93
C ASP A 84 -17.33 1.90 22.85
N ALA A 85 -17.75 2.01 24.12
CA ALA A 85 -17.60 0.95 25.12
C ALA A 85 -18.36 -0.36 24.79
N SER A 86 -19.28 -0.32 23.83
CA SER A 86 -20.04 -1.48 23.34
C SER A 86 -19.55 -1.95 21.96
N ASP A 87 -18.38 -1.55 21.56
CA ASP A 87 -17.78 -1.82 20.24
C ASP A 87 -18.63 -1.33 19.04
N ARG A 88 -19.49 -0.33 19.24
CA ARG A 88 -20.27 0.29 18.18
C ARG A 88 -19.44 1.38 17.50
N VAL A 89 -19.48 1.40 16.17
CA VAL A 89 -18.82 2.42 15.35
C VAL A 89 -19.43 3.79 15.64
N LEU A 90 -18.59 4.77 15.94
CA LEU A 90 -19.01 6.13 16.31
C LEU A 90 -19.18 7.05 15.08
N ARG A 91 -18.50 6.78 13.98
CA ARG A 91 -18.54 7.54 12.75
C ARG A 91 -18.00 6.72 11.57
N PRO A 92 -18.22 7.12 10.30
CA PRO A 92 -17.53 6.54 9.16
C PRO A 92 -16.00 6.61 9.34
N ALA A 93 -15.29 5.57 8.91
CA ALA A 93 -13.84 5.51 9.01
C ALA A 93 -13.18 6.54 8.10
N ILE A 94 -12.24 7.32 8.63
CA ILE A 94 -11.41 8.24 7.86
C ILE A 94 -10.30 7.43 7.18
N LEU A 95 -10.24 7.43 5.83
CA LEU A 95 -9.37 6.55 5.06
C LEU A 95 -7.95 7.09 4.90
N TRP A 96 -7.05 6.25 4.35
CA TRP A 96 -5.63 6.54 4.14
C TRP A 96 -5.36 7.69 3.15
N ASN A 97 -6.26 7.93 2.21
CA ASN A 97 -6.17 8.99 1.20
C ASN A 97 -6.91 10.28 1.60
N ASP A 98 -7.33 10.38 2.87
CA ASP A 98 -7.93 11.57 3.45
C ASP A 98 -6.85 12.61 3.79
N GLY A 99 -7.08 13.85 3.41
CA GLY A 99 -6.11 14.95 3.58
C GLY A 99 -6.46 15.96 4.68
N ARG A 100 -7.60 15.78 5.40
CA ARG A 100 -8.12 16.78 6.37
C ARG A 100 -7.18 17.09 7.53
N SER A 101 -6.35 16.14 7.96
CA SER A 101 -5.49 16.25 9.15
C SER A 101 -4.06 16.75 8.86
N GLY A 102 -3.91 17.61 7.84
CA GLY A 102 -2.60 18.16 7.47
C GLY A 102 -1.95 18.99 8.57
N THR A 103 -2.71 19.87 9.24
CA THR A 103 -2.24 20.68 10.36
C THR A 103 -1.81 19.82 11.55
N GLU A 104 -2.57 18.77 11.84
CA GLU A 104 -2.35 17.87 12.96
C GLU A 104 -1.05 17.04 12.82
N CYS A 105 -0.49 16.93 11.61
CA CYS A 105 0.83 16.32 11.42
C CYS A 105 1.93 17.13 12.11
N HIS A 106 1.90 18.44 11.97
CA HIS A 106 2.85 19.35 12.64
C HIS A 106 2.64 19.34 14.16
N ASP A 107 1.39 19.36 14.61
CA ASP A 107 1.05 19.31 16.04
C ASP A 107 1.55 18.02 16.69
N LEU A 108 1.41 16.87 16.01
CA LEU A 108 1.91 15.57 16.49
C LEU A 108 3.44 15.57 16.65
N GLU A 109 4.18 16.04 15.63
CA GLU A 109 5.64 16.09 15.68
C GLU A 109 6.15 17.12 16.70
N ALA A 110 5.41 18.21 16.93
CA ALA A 110 5.72 19.17 17.99
C ALA A 110 5.45 18.62 19.40
N ALA A 111 4.38 17.84 19.57
CA ALA A 111 4.03 17.21 20.85
C ALA A 111 5.00 16.07 21.23
N GLU A 112 5.51 15.31 20.26
CA GLU A 112 6.57 14.30 20.47
C GLU A 112 7.69 14.48 19.42
N PRO A 113 8.74 15.23 19.75
CA PRO A 113 9.86 15.50 18.83
C PRO A 113 10.64 14.24 18.38
N ARG A 114 10.55 13.13 19.14
CA ARG A 114 11.15 11.84 18.78
C ARG A 114 10.23 10.97 17.89
N SER A 115 9.06 11.49 17.50
CA SER A 115 8.05 10.75 16.72
C SER A 115 8.65 10.01 15.53
N ARG A 116 9.52 10.68 14.76
CA ARG A 116 10.20 10.10 13.60
C ARG A 116 11.17 8.97 13.96
N ALA A 117 11.82 9.06 15.11
CA ALA A 117 12.74 8.02 15.58
C ALA A 117 11.98 6.80 16.12
N ILE A 118 10.85 7.01 16.79
CA ILE A 118 9.98 5.97 17.35
C ILE A 118 9.28 5.22 16.21
N THR A 119 8.63 5.95 15.32
CA THR A 119 7.75 5.37 14.29
C THR A 119 8.48 5.06 12.99
N GLY A 120 9.66 5.64 12.76
CA GLY A 120 10.41 5.53 11.51
C GLY A 120 9.83 6.31 10.34
N ASN A 121 8.84 7.17 10.58
CA ASN A 121 8.10 7.85 9.53
C ASN A 121 7.91 9.34 9.84
N LEU A 122 7.72 10.14 8.77
CA LEU A 122 7.15 11.47 8.86
C LEU A 122 5.66 11.37 9.19
N ALA A 123 5.13 12.30 9.98
CA ALA A 123 3.69 12.43 10.11
C ALA A 123 3.09 12.94 8.79
N MET A 124 2.09 12.24 8.27
CA MET A 124 1.35 12.60 7.06
C MET A 124 -0.15 12.45 7.31
N PRO A 125 -1.03 13.20 6.62
CA PRO A 125 -2.47 13.17 6.84
C PRO A 125 -3.09 11.78 6.68
N GLY A 126 -2.49 10.97 5.80
CA GLY A 126 -2.95 9.61 5.56
C GLY A 126 -2.78 8.65 6.74
N PHE A 127 -1.88 8.91 7.70
CA PHE A 127 -1.67 8.08 8.89
C PHE A 127 -2.80 8.24 9.93
N THR A 128 -2.92 7.28 10.85
CA THR A 128 -4.03 7.22 11.81
C THR A 128 -3.93 8.30 12.89
N ALA A 129 -2.77 8.51 13.51
CA ALA A 129 -2.61 9.41 14.64
C ALA A 129 -3.01 10.87 14.35
N PRO A 130 -2.63 11.50 13.21
CA PRO A 130 -3.10 12.85 12.87
C PRO A 130 -4.63 12.94 12.76
N LYS A 131 -5.31 11.90 12.25
CA LYS A 131 -6.76 11.86 12.16
C LYS A 131 -7.43 11.91 13.53
N LEU A 132 -6.84 11.25 14.54
CA LEU A 132 -7.37 11.27 15.90
C LEU A 132 -7.16 12.65 16.55
N LEU A 133 -6.08 13.36 16.26
CA LEU A 133 -5.91 14.75 16.67
C LEU A 133 -6.96 15.65 16.03
N TRP A 134 -7.24 15.44 14.74
CA TRP A 134 -8.31 16.15 14.04
C TRP A 134 -9.68 15.88 14.69
N VAL A 135 -10.03 14.62 14.95
CA VAL A 135 -11.28 14.26 15.63
C VAL A 135 -11.35 14.88 17.02
N ARG A 136 -10.26 14.86 17.80
CA ARG A 136 -10.19 15.50 19.11
C ARG A 136 -10.50 17.01 19.05
N ARG A 137 -10.05 17.69 18.00
CA ARG A 137 -10.23 19.13 17.80
C ARG A 137 -11.63 19.48 17.28
N HIS A 138 -12.12 18.74 16.30
CA HIS A 138 -13.33 19.10 15.56
C HIS A 138 -14.58 18.32 16.00
N GLU A 139 -14.40 17.16 16.64
CA GLU A 139 -15.48 16.30 17.13
C GLU A 139 -15.21 15.84 18.59
N PRO A 140 -15.03 16.78 19.55
CA PRO A 140 -14.55 16.47 20.90
C PRO A 140 -15.48 15.54 21.69
N GLU A 141 -16.79 15.64 21.50
CA GLU A 141 -17.76 14.75 22.15
C GLU A 141 -17.64 13.31 21.65
N LEU A 142 -17.37 13.13 20.36
CA LEU A 142 -17.14 11.83 19.76
C LEU A 142 -15.79 11.26 20.25
N PHE A 143 -14.75 12.08 20.29
CA PHE A 143 -13.44 11.69 20.82
C PHE A 143 -13.57 11.22 22.30
N ALA A 144 -14.30 11.94 23.14
CA ALA A 144 -14.51 11.58 24.55
C ALA A 144 -15.26 10.25 24.74
N ARG A 145 -16.09 9.85 23.77
CA ARG A 145 -16.80 8.56 23.75
C ARG A 145 -15.96 7.41 23.20
N THR A 146 -14.86 7.71 22.51
CA THR A 146 -13.99 6.67 21.94
C THR A 146 -13.35 5.85 23.06
N ARG A 147 -13.48 4.54 22.98
CA ARG A 147 -12.88 3.58 23.92
C ARG A 147 -11.91 2.64 23.23
N ARG A 148 -12.02 2.51 21.91
CA ARG A 148 -11.12 1.69 21.11
C ARG A 148 -10.92 2.30 19.73
N VAL A 149 -9.69 2.18 19.20
CA VAL A 149 -9.35 2.55 17.83
C VAL A 149 -8.86 1.31 17.12
N LEU A 150 -9.48 0.96 15.98
CA LEU A 150 -9.09 -0.16 15.15
C LEU A 150 -8.73 0.32 13.74
N LEU A 151 -7.93 -0.49 13.05
CA LEU A 151 -7.72 -0.38 11.61
C LEU A 151 -8.82 -1.14 10.84
N PRO A 152 -9.02 -0.89 9.53
CA PRO A 152 -10.11 -1.49 8.77
C PRO A 152 -10.18 -3.02 8.87
N LYS A 153 -9.05 -3.73 8.59
CA LYS A 153 -9.03 -5.19 8.69
C LYS A 153 -9.21 -5.70 10.12
N ASP A 154 -8.77 -4.92 11.12
CA ASP A 154 -8.88 -5.29 12.53
C ASP A 154 -10.33 -5.19 13.01
N TRP A 155 -11.08 -4.19 12.50
CA TRP A 155 -12.51 -4.14 12.70
C TRP A 155 -13.23 -5.32 12.04
N LEU A 156 -12.84 -5.69 10.81
CA LEU A 156 -13.39 -6.88 10.15
C LEU A 156 -13.13 -8.16 10.98
N ARG A 157 -11.91 -8.28 11.53
CA ARG A 157 -11.57 -9.38 12.47
C ARG A 157 -12.45 -9.36 13.71
N LEU A 158 -12.68 -8.20 14.31
CA LEU A 158 -13.58 -8.06 15.46
C LEU A 158 -14.98 -8.61 15.14
N GLN A 159 -15.53 -8.34 13.95
CA GLN A 159 -16.80 -8.92 13.50
C GLN A 159 -16.72 -10.45 13.37
N MET A 160 -15.60 -10.98 12.92
CA MET A 160 -15.40 -12.43 12.74
C MET A 160 -15.20 -13.18 14.05
N THR A 161 -14.40 -12.63 14.97
CA THR A 161 -13.89 -13.37 16.14
C THR A 161 -14.37 -12.84 17.47
N GLY A 162 -14.78 -11.57 17.55
CA GLY A 162 -15.05 -10.86 18.80
C GLY A 162 -13.78 -10.35 19.49
N GLU A 163 -12.58 -10.52 18.88
CA GLU A 163 -11.31 -10.15 19.47
C GLU A 163 -10.79 -8.85 18.86
N ALA A 164 -10.49 -7.87 19.70
CA ALA A 164 -9.84 -6.63 19.30
C ALA A 164 -8.32 -6.85 19.23
N ILE A 165 -7.84 -7.09 18.03
CA ILE A 165 -6.44 -7.44 17.76
C ILE A 165 -5.96 -6.67 16.54
N SER A 166 -4.73 -6.17 16.61
CA SER A 166 -3.95 -5.66 15.48
C SER A 166 -2.67 -6.47 15.30
N GLU A 167 -2.04 -6.32 14.15
CA GLU A 167 -0.75 -6.96 13.89
C GLU A 167 0.33 -5.94 13.50
N MET A 168 1.58 -6.36 13.58
CA MET A 168 2.74 -5.48 13.56
C MET A 168 2.84 -4.61 12.30
N SER A 169 2.52 -5.14 11.10
CA SER A 169 2.72 -4.39 9.86
C SER A 169 1.71 -3.26 9.70
N ASP A 170 0.45 -3.51 9.98
CA ASP A 170 -0.62 -2.52 9.89
C ASP A 170 -0.55 -1.52 11.07
N ALA A 171 -0.28 -2.02 12.29
CA ALA A 171 -0.06 -1.18 13.47
C ALA A 171 1.09 -0.17 13.26
N SER A 172 2.12 -0.51 12.49
CA SER A 172 3.20 0.42 12.12
C SER A 172 2.67 1.66 11.41
N GLY A 173 1.60 1.52 10.62
CA GLY A 173 0.96 2.61 9.90
C GLY A 173 0.05 3.50 10.75
N THR A 174 -0.06 3.27 12.06
CA THR A 174 -0.83 4.14 12.96
C THR A 174 -0.09 5.39 13.40
N LEU A 175 1.23 5.38 13.40
CA LEU A 175 2.14 6.30 14.10
C LEU A 175 2.05 6.21 15.64
N TRP A 176 1.50 5.12 16.18
CA TRP A 176 1.53 4.83 17.63
C TRP A 176 2.45 3.67 17.98
N LEU A 177 2.89 2.88 17.00
CA LEU A 177 3.82 1.77 17.23
C LEU A 177 5.26 2.29 17.34
N ASP A 178 5.98 1.85 18.37
CA ASP A 178 7.45 1.84 18.35
C ASP A 178 7.85 0.68 17.41
N VAL A 179 8.13 1.04 16.16
CA VAL A 179 8.37 0.07 15.09
C VAL A 179 9.62 -0.77 15.35
N GLY A 180 10.66 -0.14 15.95
CA GLY A 180 11.88 -0.85 16.30
C GLY A 180 11.68 -1.87 17.42
N ARG A 181 10.83 -1.57 18.41
CA ARG A 181 10.54 -2.43 19.55
C ARG A 181 9.29 -3.30 19.38
N ARG A 182 8.54 -3.12 18.30
CA ARG A 182 7.31 -3.87 17.97
C ARG A 182 6.27 -3.84 19.10
N ARG A 183 6.02 -2.65 19.66
CA ARG A 183 5.05 -2.43 20.74
C ARG A 183 4.43 -1.05 20.65
N TRP A 184 3.27 -0.84 21.24
CA TRP A 184 2.70 0.49 21.36
C TRP A 184 3.66 1.45 22.08
N SER A 185 3.74 2.70 21.63
CA SER A 185 4.48 3.77 22.29
C SER A 185 3.54 4.61 23.13
N SER A 186 3.74 4.58 24.44
CA SER A 186 2.99 5.40 25.38
C SER A 186 3.16 6.89 25.10
N GLU A 187 4.35 7.30 24.61
CA GLU A 187 4.65 8.69 24.26
C GLU A 187 3.84 9.14 23.04
N MET A 188 3.79 8.33 21.99
CA MET A 188 3.01 8.63 20.77
C MET A 188 1.51 8.61 21.04
N LEU A 189 1.03 7.69 21.88
CA LEU A 189 -0.37 7.65 22.31
C LEU A 189 -0.73 8.90 23.12
N ALA A 190 0.09 9.27 24.11
CA ALA A 190 -0.13 10.46 24.93
C ALA A 190 -0.14 11.75 24.08
N ALA A 191 0.71 11.86 23.05
CA ALA A 191 0.72 12.99 22.11
C ALA A 191 -0.62 13.18 21.39
N THR A 192 -1.39 12.11 21.22
CA THR A 192 -2.75 12.17 20.64
C THR A 192 -3.88 12.23 21.68
N GLY A 193 -3.55 12.17 22.97
CA GLY A 193 -4.54 12.12 24.07
C GLY A 193 -5.16 10.76 24.30
N LEU A 194 -4.48 9.70 23.87
CA LEU A 194 -4.87 8.31 24.03
C LEU A 194 -3.92 7.58 25.00
N SER A 195 -4.27 6.36 25.37
CA SER A 195 -3.47 5.42 26.17
C SER A 195 -3.52 4.02 25.54
N GLU A 196 -2.74 3.08 26.04
CA GLU A 196 -2.78 1.69 25.59
C GLU A 196 -4.15 1.03 25.78
N ASP A 197 -4.99 1.51 26.72
CA ASP A 197 -6.35 1.02 26.91
C ASP A 197 -7.26 1.24 25.69
N HIS A 198 -6.91 2.19 24.82
CA HIS A 198 -7.63 2.43 23.57
C HIS A 198 -7.14 1.54 22.43
N MET A 199 -6.03 0.83 22.61
CA MET A 199 -5.39 0.07 21.56
C MET A 199 -5.77 -1.41 21.61
N PRO A 200 -5.87 -2.07 20.45
CA PRO A 200 -6.01 -3.53 20.39
C PRO A 200 -4.72 -4.21 20.86
N ARG A 201 -4.83 -5.47 21.29
CA ARG A 201 -3.68 -6.32 21.57
C ARG A 201 -2.89 -6.58 20.27
N LEU A 202 -1.57 -6.46 20.34
CA LEU A 202 -0.67 -6.72 19.20
C LEU A 202 -0.29 -8.22 19.11
N ILE A 203 -0.24 -8.72 17.89
CA ILE A 203 0.26 -10.06 17.55
C ILE A 203 1.12 -10.02 16.27
N GLU A 204 1.79 -11.12 15.97
CA GLU A 204 2.44 -11.33 14.67
C GLU A 204 1.42 -11.71 13.60
N GLY A 205 1.72 -11.41 12.33
CA GLY A 205 0.77 -11.65 11.23
C GLY A 205 0.43 -13.12 11.00
N THR A 206 1.33 -14.04 11.37
CA THR A 206 1.14 -15.49 11.30
C THR A 206 0.50 -16.10 12.54
N ALA A 207 0.33 -15.33 13.62
CA ALA A 207 -0.29 -15.82 14.85
C ALA A 207 -1.81 -15.83 14.76
N ALA A 208 -2.48 -16.66 15.57
CA ALA A 208 -3.95 -16.66 15.64
C ALA A 208 -4.46 -15.41 16.35
N GLY A 209 -5.25 -14.63 15.65
CA GLY A 209 -5.95 -13.43 16.12
C GLY A 209 -7.38 -13.70 16.56
N GLY A 210 -7.69 -14.90 16.99
CA GLY A 210 -9.00 -15.39 17.39
C GLY A 210 -9.51 -16.50 16.51
N TYR A 211 -10.72 -16.97 16.81
CA TYR A 211 -11.37 -18.07 16.10
C TYR A 211 -12.73 -17.61 15.56
N LEU A 212 -13.09 -18.09 14.38
CA LEU A 212 -14.32 -17.68 13.71
C LEU A 212 -15.56 -18.09 14.52
N ARG A 213 -16.35 -17.10 14.95
CA ARG A 213 -17.56 -17.32 15.77
C ARG A 213 -18.67 -17.96 14.93
N PRO A 214 -19.59 -18.76 15.55
CA PRO A 214 -20.67 -19.44 14.83
C PRO A 214 -21.56 -18.51 14.00
N GLU A 215 -21.86 -17.29 14.47
CA GLU A 215 -22.67 -16.31 13.76
C GLU A 215 -21.97 -15.80 12.50
N ALA A 216 -20.69 -15.45 12.63
CA ALA A 216 -19.86 -15.00 11.52
C ALA A 216 -19.62 -16.15 10.50
N ALA A 217 -19.37 -17.36 10.98
CA ALA A 217 -19.21 -18.54 10.16
C ALA A 217 -20.45 -18.81 9.27
N ARG A 218 -21.66 -18.72 9.85
CA ARG A 218 -22.93 -18.85 9.10
C ARG A 218 -23.08 -17.77 8.03
N ALA A 219 -22.76 -16.51 8.37
CA ALA A 219 -22.89 -15.39 7.44
C ALA A 219 -21.90 -15.52 6.25
N LEU A 220 -20.69 -16.02 6.53
CA LEU A 220 -19.60 -16.17 5.54
C LEU A 220 -19.61 -17.51 4.80
N GLY A 221 -20.45 -18.48 5.21
CA GLY A 221 -20.48 -19.83 4.63
C GLY A 221 -19.23 -20.65 4.94
N LEU A 222 -18.62 -20.46 6.12
CA LEU A 222 -17.36 -21.09 6.55
C LEU A 222 -17.57 -22.00 7.78
N PRO A 223 -16.64 -22.95 8.04
CA PRO A 223 -16.64 -23.69 9.29
C PRO A 223 -16.42 -22.77 10.51
N ALA A 224 -17.20 -22.97 11.56
CA ALA A 224 -16.97 -22.27 12.83
C ALA A 224 -15.72 -22.81 13.54
N GLY A 225 -15.08 -21.96 14.36
CA GLY A 225 -13.93 -22.35 15.18
C GLY A 225 -12.60 -22.46 14.43
N ILE A 226 -12.54 -22.15 13.15
CA ILE A 226 -11.27 -22.07 12.42
C ILE A 226 -10.48 -20.81 12.83
N PRO A 227 -9.14 -20.84 12.85
CA PRO A 227 -8.33 -19.70 13.22
C PRO A 227 -8.40 -18.58 12.17
N VAL A 228 -8.41 -17.33 12.68
CA VAL A 228 -8.24 -16.11 11.87
C VAL A 228 -6.84 -15.56 12.18
N ALA A 229 -5.98 -15.52 11.19
CA ALA A 229 -4.59 -15.07 11.33
C ALA A 229 -4.49 -13.56 11.63
N GLY A 230 -3.41 -13.14 12.23
CA GLY A 230 -3.07 -11.71 12.41
C GLY A 230 -3.13 -10.92 11.12
N GLY A 231 -2.74 -11.54 10.02
CA GLY A 231 -2.84 -10.94 8.68
C GLY A 231 -1.73 -9.94 8.40
N GLY A 232 -2.02 -8.94 7.59
CA GLY A 232 -1.06 -7.90 7.23
C GLY A 232 -1.70 -6.66 6.62
N GLY A 233 -1.06 -5.50 6.75
CA GLY A 233 -1.34 -4.36 5.90
C GLY A 233 -1.14 -4.75 4.42
N ASP A 234 -1.86 -4.11 3.51
CA ASP A 234 -1.95 -4.49 2.09
C ASP A 234 -0.58 -4.71 1.42
N ASN A 235 0.38 -3.80 1.62
CA ASN A 235 1.70 -3.92 1.02
C ASN A 235 2.51 -5.10 1.60
N ALA A 236 2.49 -5.31 2.92
CA ALA A 236 3.17 -6.41 3.58
C ALA A 236 2.54 -7.76 3.21
N ALA A 237 1.21 -7.84 3.14
CA ALA A 237 0.49 -9.01 2.67
C ALA A 237 0.76 -9.26 1.18
N GLY A 238 0.82 -8.22 0.35
CA GLY A 238 1.21 -8.33 -1.06
C GLY A 238 2.62 -8.91 -1.21
N ALA A 239 3.58 -8.45 -0.41
CA ALA A 239 4.93 -9.02 -0.33
C ALA A 239 4.91 -10.51 0.03
N ALA A 240 4.15 -10.89 1.07
CA ALA A 240 3.98 -12.28 1.47
C ALA A 240 3.36 -13.12 0.34
N GLY A 241 2.43 -12.56 -0.43
CA GLY A 241 1.77 -13.21 -1.57
C GLY A 241 2.72 -13.59 -2.70
N ILE A 242 3.82 -12.86 -2.88
CA ILE A 242 4.84 -13.15 -3.89
C ILE A 242 6.14 -13.69 -3.28
N GLY A 243 6.13 -14.08 -2.00
CA GLY A 243 7.31 -14.63 -1.33
C GLY A 243 8.45 -13.62 -1.11
N CYS A 244 8.14 -12.33 -1.09
CA CYS A 244 9.07 -11.24 -0.86
C CYS A 244 9.21 -10.98 0.66
N VAL A 245 9.85 -11.91 1.38
CA VAL A 245 9.91 -11.92 2.86
C VAL A 245 11.31 -12.03 3.43
N ALA A 246 12.28 -12.48 2.65
CA ALA A 246 13.67 -12.54 3.09
C ALA A 246 14.35 -11.16 2.93
N PRO A 247 15.35 -10.84 3.79
CA PRO A 247 16.12 -9.60 3.67
C PRO A 247 16.70 -9.39 2.27
N GLY A 248 16.45 -8.22 1.68
CA GLY A 248 16.87 -7.88 0.31
C GLY A 248 15.87 -8.27 -0.78
N ASP A 249 14.84 -9.06 -0.47
CA ASP A 249 13.73 -9.29 -1.39
C ASP A 249 12.99 -7.98 -1.65
N ALA A 250 12.68 -7.71 -2.91
CA ALA A 250 12.05 -6.47 -3.31
C ALA A 250 11.04 -6.66 -4.43
N PHE A 251 10.04 -5.78 -4.47
CA PHE A 251 9.15 -5.66 -5.61
C PHE A 251 8.97 -4.19 -6.03
N VAL A 252 8.59 -3.99 -7.28
CA VAL A 252 8.07 -2.71 -7.79
C VAL A 252 6.62 -2.89 -8.18
N SER A 253 5.73 -2.08 -7.60
CA SER A 253 4.31 -2.02 -7.97
C SER A 253 4.08 -0.87 -8.95
N LEU A 254 3.53 -1.17 -10.11
CA LEU A 254 3.08 -0.23 -11.14
C LEU A 254 1.54 -0.20 -11.15
N GLY A 255 0.96 0.18 -10.01
CA GLY A 255 -0.47 0.42 -9.83
C GLY A 255 -0.87 1.84 -10.21
N THR A 256 -1.95 2.37 -9.62
CA THR A 256 -2.33 3.80 -9.71
C THR A 256 -1.18 4.68 -9.25
N SER A 257 -0.65 4.41 -8.06
CA SER A 257 0.64 4.90 -7.55
C SER A 257 1.76 3.89 -7.88
N GLY A 258 3.02 4.30 -7.66
CA GLY A 258 4.18 3.41 -7.76
C GLY A 258 4.81 3.18 -6.39
N VAL A 259 5.14 1.94 -6.09
CA VAL A 259 5.78 1.56 -4.81
C VAL A 259 6.99 0.71 -5.09
N ILE A 260 8.11 1.01 -4.45
CA ILE A 260 9.20 0.04 -4.29
C ILE A 260 9.19 -0.40 -2.84
N PHE A 261 9.10 -1.69 -2.64
CA PHE A 261 9.12 -2.37 -1.35
C PHE A 261 10.40 -3.18 -1.22
N VAL A 262 11.02 -3.18 -0.04
CA VAL A 262 12.16 -4.03 0.28
C VAL A 262 12.00 -4.60 1.68
N SER A 263 12.18 -5.92 1.81
CA SER A 263 12.23 -6.60 3.11
C SER A 263 13.60 -6.39 3.76
N ASP A 264 13.59 -6.08 5.06
CA ASP A 264 14.78 -5.76 5.85
C ASP A 264 14.92 -6.70 7.07
N PRO A 265 16.15 -6.98 7.52
CA PRO A 265 16.39 -7.81 8.71
C PRO A 265 16.19 -7.05 10.02
N GLY A 266 15.91 -5.74 9.97
CA GLY A 266 15.79 -4.88 11.13
C GLY A 266 15.17 -3.54 10.81
N PHE A 267 14.95 -2.73 11.83
CA PHE A 267 14.41 -1.39 11.69
C PHE A 267 15.44 -0.41 11.15
N LEU A 268 15.29 0.05 9.92
CA LEU A 268 16.22 0.93 9.19
C LEU A 268 15.50 2.18 8.65
N PRO A 269 15.02 3.09 9.51
CA PRO A 269 14.24 4.26 9.09
C PRO A 269 15.07 5.30 8.35
N ASP A 270 14.45 5.98 7.36
CA ASP A 270 14.98 7.18 6.73
C ASP A 270 13.86 8.20 6.43
N PRO A 271 13.26 8.80 7.47
CA PRO A 271 12.19 9.77 7.29
C PRO A 271 12.65 11.04 6.56
N ALA A 272 13.95 11.36 6.59
CA ALA A 272 14.50 12.52 5.88
C ALA A 272 14.35 12.41 4.35
N ARG A 273 14.31 11.20 3.80
CA ARG A 273 14.05 10.92 2.38
C ARG A 273 12.63 10.45 2.11
N THR A 274 11.73 10.63 3.08
CA THR A 274 10.33 10.21 2.95
C THR A 274 10.18 8.72 2.63
N VAL A 275 11.10 7.90 3.16
CA VAL A 275 11.03 6.45 3.10
C VAL A 275 10.17 5.96 4.26
N HIS A 276 9.14 5.16 3.96
CA HIS A 276 8.38 4.49 4.99
C HIS A 276 9.15 3.30 5.55
N ALA A 277 9.13 3.13 6.87
CA ALA A 277 9.73 2.00 7.57
C ALA A 277 8.69 1.38 8.52
N PHE A 278 8.35 0.12 8.30
CA PHE A 278 7.32 -0.62 9.04
C PHE A 278 7.81 -2.01 9.42
N CYS A 279 7.14 -2.62 10.40
CA CYS A 279 7.25 -4.07 10.59
C CYS A 279 6.68 -4.80 9.37
N HIS A 280 7.23 -5.94 9.02
CA HIS A 280 6.61 -6.85 8.06
C HIS A 280 5.54 -7.70 8.76
N CYS A 281 4.59 -8.28 8.02
CA CYS A 281 3.60 -9.24 8.53
C CYS A 281 4.20 -10.62 8.87
N VAL A 282 5.44 -10.88 8.45
CA VAL A 282 6.21 -12.07 8.84
C VAL A 282 7.03 -11.75 10.09
N PRO A 283 7.00 -12.64 11.12
CA PRO A 283 7.66 -12.39 12.40
C PRO A 283 9.14 -12.05 12.29
N GLY A 284 9.61 -11.10 13.12
CA GLY A 284 11.02 -10.73 13.22
C GLY A 284 11.61 -10.05 12.00
N THR A 285 10.78 -9.60 11.06
CA THR A 285 11.20 -8.88 9.86
C THR A 285 10.56 -7.49 9.79
N TRP A 286 11.20 -6.59 9.03
CA TRP A 286 10.75 -5.24 8.73
C TRP A 286 10.72 -5.03 7.22
N HIS A 287 10.20 -3.90 6.80
CA HIS A 287 10.27 -3.48 5.41
C HIS A 287 10.36 -1.97 5.29
N ARG A 288 10.89 -1.52 4.17
CA ARG A 288 10.85 -0.12 3.76
C ARG A 288 10.16 0.03 2.42
N MET A 289 9.57 1.21 2.23
CA MET A 289 8.92 1.56 0.96
C MET A 289 9.28 2.97 0.54
N SER A 290 9.52 3.15 -0.76
CA SER A 290 9.39 4.43 -1.44
C SER A 290 8.07 4.46 -2.20
N VAL A 291 7.39 5.59 -2.18
CA VAL A 291 6.07 5.76 -2.80
C VAL A 291 6.07 6.97 -3.70
N ILE A 292 5.67 6.79 -4.95
CA ILE A 292 5.34 7.86 -5.89
C ILE A 292 3.83 7.89 -6.12
N LEU A 293 3.24 9.08 -6.21
CA LEU A 293 1.78 9.21 -6.17
C LEU A 293 1.10 8.94 -7.51
N SER A 294 1.80 9.06 -8.63
CA SER A 294 1.22 8.96 -9.97
C SER A 294 2.06 8.08 -10.89
N ALA A 295 1.80 6.76 -10.89
CA ALA A 295 2.39 5.81 -11.84
C ALA A 295 1.39 5.46 -12.95
N GLY A 296 0.58 4.43 -12.81
CA GLY A 296 -0.49 4.10 -13.75
C GLY A 296 -1.56 5.18 -13.87
N ALA A 297 -1.71 6.03 -12.84
CA ALA A 297 -2.54 7.22 -12.91
C ALA A 297 -2.06 8.19 -14.02
N SER A 298 -0.76 8.35 -14.21
CA SER A 298 -0.20 9.18 -15.28
C SER A 298 -0.60 8.65 -16.67
N LEU A 299 -0.54 7.33 -16.87
CA LEU A 299 -0.99 6.71 -18.13
C LEU A 299 -2.51 6.82 -18.31
N ALA A 300 -3.27 6.75 -17.24
CA ALA A 300 -4.72 6.96 -17.30
C ALA A 300 -5.06 8.42 -17.63
N TRP A 301 -4.33 9.36 -17.05
CA TRP A 301 -4.51 10.78 -17.29
C TRP A 301 -4.25 11.15 -18.76
N ILE A 302 -3.11 10.72 -19.37
CA ILE A 302 -2.83 11.03 -20.76
C ILE A 302 -3.81 10.32 -21.70
N ALA A 303 -4.28 9.14 -21.37
CA ALA A 303 -5.35 8.45 -22.11
C ALA A 303 -6.66 9.28 -22.11
N GLY A 304 -7.03 9.83 -20.96
CA GLY A 304 -8.19 10.69 -20.81
C GLY A 304 -8.12 11.98 -21.65
N ILE A 305 -7.01 12.72 -21.54
CA ILE A 305 -6.86 14.00 -22.27
C ILE A 305 -6.68 13.82 -23.79
N THR A 306 -6.16 12.67 -24.23
CA THR A 306 -5.98 12.39 -25.67
C THR A 306 -7.13 11.62 -26.29
N GLY A 307 -8.10 11.15 -25.50
CA GLY A 307 -9.21 10.31 -25.93
C GLY A 307 -8.78 8.97 -26.51
N ALA A 308 -7.56 8.49 -26.15
CA ALA A 308 -6.99 7.26 -26.70
C ALA A 308 -7.00 6.14 -25.66
N ASP A 309 -7.12 4.89 -26.14
CA ASP A 309 -6.96 3.73 -25.29
C ASP A 309 -5.49 3.57 -24.83
N LYS A 310 -5.29 3.05 -23.60
CA LYS A 310 -3.96 2.85 -23.01
C LYS A 310 -3.08 1.90 -23.82
N ALA A 311 -3.67 0.83 -24.38
CA ALA A 311 -2.93 -0.13 -25.19
C ALA A 311 -2.47 0.49 -26.51
N ALA A 312 -3.30 1.33 -27.13
CA ALA A 312 -2.94 2.08 -28.33
C ALA A 312 -1.79 3.07 -28.05
N LEU A 313 -1.86 3.82 -26.94
CA LEU A 313 -0.80 4.74 -26.53
C LEU A 313 0.54 4.03 -26.30
N LEU A 314 0.53 2.88 -25.65
CA LEU A 314 1.73 2.06 -25.42
C LEU A 314 2.31 1.55 -26.76
N ALA A 315 1.45 1.08 -27.67
CA ALA A 315 1.88 0.61 -28.99
C ALA A 315 2.45 1.74 -29.87
N GLU A 316 1.90 2.95 -29.77
CA GLU A 316 2.45 4.14 -30.44
C GLU A 316 3.80 4.53 -29.87
N ALA A 317 3.89 4.58 -28.52
CA ALA A 317 5.14 4.92 -27.82
C ALA A 317 6.28 3.94 -28.11
N GLU A 318 5.97 2.64 -28.32
CA GLU A 318 6.98 1.62 -28.66
C GLU A 318 7.61 1.83 -30.06
N ARG A 319 6.88 2.47 -30.97
CA ARG A 319 7.36 2.79 -32.34
C ARG A 319 7.99 4.16 -32.43
N GLU A 320 7.88 4.98 -31.39
CA GLU A 320 8.36 6.37 -31.40
C GLU A 320 9.88 6.43 -31.38
N SER A 321 10.42 7.42 -32.10
CA SER A 321 11.86 7.71 -32.07
C SER A 321 12.30 8.14 -30.67
N PRO A 322 13.43 7.62 -30.15
CA PRO A 322 13.96 8.05 -28.89
C PRO A 322 14.53 9.50 -28.90
N ARG A 323 14.50 10.21 -30.01
CA ARG A 323 15.01 11.57 -30.16
C ARG A 323 13.90 12.61 -29.96
N ASP A 324 14.29 13.79 -29.48
CA ASP A 324 13.45 15.01 -29.43
C ASP A 324 12.09 14.89 -28.68
N ARG A 325 12.05 14.11 -27.61
CA ARG A 325 10.86 14.02 -26.75
C ARG A 325 11.01 14.84 -25.45
N PRO A 326 9.92 15.38 -24.90
CA PRO A 326 9.95 16.15 -23.66
C PRO A 326 10.40 15.29 -22.48
N VAL A 327 10.70 15.94 -21.33
CA VAL A 327 10.87 15.28 -20.04
C VAL A 327 9.60 15.52 -19.23
N PHE A 328 9.10 14.48 -18.56
CA PHE A 328 7.89 14.56 -17.76
C PHE A 328 8.18 14.40 -16.26
N LEU A 329 7.67 15.33 -15.45
CA LEU A 329 7.57 15.18 -14.00
C LEU A 329 6.18 14.61 -13.66
N PRO A 330 6.07 13.40 -13.07
CA PRO A 330 4.79 12.71 -12.90
C PRO A 330 4.00 13.16 -11.66
N TYR A 331 4.13 14.42 -11.21
CA TYR A 331 3.63 14.90 -9.93
C TYR A 331 2.17 15.39 -10.01
N LEU A 332 1.30 14.63 -10.71
CA LEU A 332 -0.10 15.01 -10.96
C LEU A 332 -0.96 15.16 -9.69
N SER A 333 -0.52 14.58 -8.58
CA SER A 333 -1.22 14.61 -7.28
C SER A 333 -0.27 14.98 -6.15
N GLY A 334 0.69 15.87 -6.40
CA GLY A 334 1.83 16.06 -5.54
C GLY A 334 2.85 14.93 -5.67
N GLU A 335 3.89 14.93 -4.83
CA GLU A 335 4.85 13.82 -4.77
C GLU A 335 5.28 13.52 -3.34
N ARG A 336 5.46 12.22 -3.05
CA ARG A 336 5.90 11.73 -1.75
C ARG A 336 7.41 11.51 -1.73
N THR A 337 7.92 10.36 -2.10
CA THR A 337 9.36 10.07 -2.09
C THR A 337 10.05 10.61 -3.35
N PRO A 338 11.16 11.37 -3.24
CA PRO A 338 11.84 11.80 -2.02
C PRO A 338 11.43 13.19 -1.54
N HIS A 339 10.47 13.85 -2.18
CA HIS A 339 10.23 15.29 -2.07
C HIS A 339 9.29 15.70 -0.93
N ASN A 340 8.32 14.84 -0.57
CA ASN A 340 7.24 15.17 0.36
C ASN A 340 6.59 16.53 0.08
N ASN A 341 6.23 16.77 -1.17
CA ASN A 341 5.65 18.02 -1.61
C ASN A 341 4.24 17.81 -2.19
N PRO A 342 3.19 18.07 -1.40
CA PRO A 342 1.81 17.94 -1.88
C PRO A 342 1.40 18.98 -2.92
N ALA A 343 2.13 20.10 -3.01
CA ALA A 343 1.89 21.15 -4.00
C ALA A 343 2.60 20.91 -5.34
N ALA A 344 3.49 19.91 -5.42
CA ALA A 344 4.17 19.59 -6.68
C ALA A 344 3.15 19.23 -7.76
N SER A 345 3.41 19.68 -8.99
CA SER A 345 2.50 19.52 -10.13
C SER A 345 3.19 18.83 -11.30
N GLY A 346 2.41 18.13 -12.14
CA GLY A 346 2.89 17.49 -13.35
C GLY A 346 3.42 18.51 -14.37
N VAL A 347 4.56 18.23 -15.00
CA VAL A 347 5.18 19.14 -15.97
C VAL A 347 5.71 18.37 -17.18
N PHE A 348 5.39 18.81 -18.38
CA PHE A 348 6.12 18.46 -19.60
C PHE A 348 7.09 19.58 -19.96
N PHE A 349 8.37 19.29 -19.93
CA PHE A 349 9.42 20.24 -20.28
C PHE A 349 10.03 19.93 -21.65
N GLY A 350 10.13 20.94 -22.51
CA GLY A 350 10.73 20.80 -23.84
C GLY A 350 9.75 20.38 -24.94
N LEU A 351 8.47 20.75 -24.81
CA LEU A 351 7.48 20.59 -25.89
C LEU A 351 7.85 21.48 -27.08
N THR A 352 7.65 20.99 -28.30
CA THR A 352 7.78 21.70 -29.56
C THR A 352 6.56 21.46 -30.44
N GLY A 353 6.42 22.23 -31.53
CA GLY A 353 5.34 22.00 -32.49
C GLY A 353 5.39 20.63 -33.19
N ALA A 354 6.51 19.93 -33.13
CA ALA A 354 6.69 18.58 -33.67
C ALA A 354 6.45 17.46 -32.63
N THR A 355 6.16 17.81 -31.37
CA THR A 355 5.92 16.80 -30.30
C THR A 355 4.65 16.00 -30.58
N THR A 356 4.80 14.70 -30.77
CA THR A 356 3.69 13.77 -31.02
C THR A 356 3.08 13.27 -29.72
N ARG A 357 1.86 12.72 -29.78
CA ARG A 357 1.21 12.03 -28.67
C ARG A 357 2.05 10.81 -28.20
N ALA A 358 2.67 10.10 -29.13
CA ALA A 358 3.55 8.98 -28.86
C ALA A 358 4.80 9.43 -28.09
N ALA A 359 5.43 10.57 -28.48
CA ALA A 359 6.56 11.15 -27.78
C ALA A 359 6.19 11.60 -26.35
N MET A 360 5.00 12.17 -26.15
CA MET A 360 4.49 12.52 -24.82
C MET A 360 4.27 11.27 -23.97
N THR A 361 3.68 10.22 -24.54
CA THR A 361 3.46 8.95 -23.82
C THR A 361 4.78 8.32 -23.40
N LEU A 362 5.77 8.26 -24.32
CA LEU A 362 7.09 7.72 -24.01
C LEU A 362 7.80 8.53 -22.91
N ALA A 363 7.73 9.85 -22.98
CA ALA A 363 8.26 10.75 -21.95
C ALA A 363 7.59 10.53 -20.58
N LEU A 364 6.28 10.24 -20.57
CA LEU A 364 5.53 9.93 -19.36
C LEU A 364 6.00 8.60 -18.73
N LEU A 365 6.18 7.54 -19.54
CA LEU A 365 6.69 6.25 -19.06
C LEU A 365 8.09 6.39 -18.45
N GLU A 366 8.96 7.22 -19.09
CA GLU A 366 10.28 7.54 -18.58
C GLU A 366 10.25 8.37 -17.29
N GLY A 367 9.38 9.39 -17.21
CA GLY A 367 9.24 10.23 -16.04
C GLY A 367 8.84 9.43 -14.80
N VAL A 368 7.89 8.49 -14.95
CA VAL A 368 7.53 7.54 -13.89
C VAL A 368 8.72 6.63 -13.53
N ALA A 369 9.45 6.13 -14.53
CA ALA A 369 10.62 5.29 -14.27
C ALA A 369 11.74 6.06 -13.55
N PHE A 370 11.92 7.36 -13.83
CA PHE A 370 12.88 8.22 -13.12
C PHE A 370 12.46 8.48 -11.67
N ALA A 371 11.17 8.73 -11.42
CA ALA A 371 10.64 8.87 -10.07
C ALA A 371 10.85 7.59 -9.25
N LEU A 372 10.57 6.41 -9.83
CA LEU A 372 10.86 5.12 -9.20
C LEU A 372 12.35 4.93 -8.95
N ALA A 373 13.22 5.30 -9.90
CA ALA A 373 14.67 5.21 -9.73
C ALA A 373 15.18 6.13 -8.60
N ASP A 374 14.58 7.31 -8.40
CA ASP A 374 14.89 8.18 -7.27
C ASP A 374 14.40 7.60 -5.94
N GLY A 375 13.25 6.92 -5.96
CA GLY A 375 12.76 6.13 -4.83
C GLY A 375 13.68 4.96 -4.48
N LEU A 376 14.25 4.26 -5.46
CA LEU A 376 15.24 3.20 -5.25
C LEU A 376 16.52 3.75 -4.62
N ASP A 377 17.04 4.88 -5.14
CA ASP A 377 18.22 5.54 -4.58
C ASP A 377 17.99 5.93 -3.10
N ALA A 378 16.79 6.40 -2.76
CA ALA A 378 16.41 6.72 -1.38
C ALA A 378 16.44 5.48 -0.46
N LEU A 379 15.95 4.34 -0.93
CA LEU A 379 15.98 3.07 -0.20
C LEU A 379 17.42 2.55 0.00
N GLU A 380 18.26 2.63 -1.05
CA GLU A 380 19.64 2.13 -1.01
C GLU A 380 20.58 3.05 -0.22
N ALA A 381 20.24 4.31 -0.01
CA ALA A 381 21.05 5.26 0.77
C ALA A 381 21.34 4.81 2.21
N ARG A 382 20.53 3.91 2.77
CA ARG A 382 20.72 3.28 4.09
C ARG A 382 21.22 1.85 4.01
N GLY A 383 21.87 1.47 2.89
CA GLY A 383 22.57 0.20 2.75
C GLY A 383 21.71 -0.99 2.32
N ALA A 384 20.47 -0.79 1.88
CA ALA A 384 19.74 -1.85 1.20
C ALA A 384 20.48 -2.24 -0.08
N ARG A 385 20.62 -3.55 -0.32
CA ARG A 385 21.17 -4.09 -1.57
C ARG A 385 20.08 -4.83 -2.30
N ILE A 386 19.47 -4.15 -3.28
CA ILE A 386 18.38 -4.70 -4.09
C ILE A 386 18.96 -5.21 -5.39
N ALA A 387 19.13 -6.53 -5.52
CA ALA A 387 19.72 -7.15 -6.72
C ALA A 387 18.73 -7.19 -7.90
N GLY A 388 17.46 -7.36 -7.63
CA GLY A 388 16.39 -7.39 -8.61
C GLY A 388 15.02 -7.25 -7.94
N LEU A 389 13.99 -6.94 -8.73
CA LEU A 389 12.65 -6.69 -8.21
C LEU A 389 11.61 -7.51 -8.98
N THR A 390 10.61 -8.01 -8.26
CA THR A 390 9.40 -8.55 -8.89
C THR A 390 8.48 -7.39 -9.28
N ALA A 391 8.10 -7.27 -10.54
CA ALA A 391 7.15 -6.27 -11.02
C ALA A 391 5.72 -6.78 -10.85
N ILE A 392 4.88 -5.96 -10.19
CA ILE A 392 3.47 -6.25 -9.93
C ILE A 392 2.58 -5.07 -10.35
N GLY A 393 1.27 -5.26 -10.31
CA GLY A 393 0.29 -4.23 -10.67
C GLY A 393 0.02 -4.15 -12.17
N GLY A 394 -0.95 -3.31 -12.56
CA GLY A 394 -1.44 -3.22 -13.96
C GLY A 394 -0.38 -2.82 -14.98
N GLY A 395 0.56 -1.96 -14.60
CA GLY A 395 1.65 -1.52 -15.47
C GLY A 395 2.69 -2.60 -15.78
N SER A 396 2.79 -3.66 -14.96
CA SER A 396 3.70 -4.79 -15.20
C SER A 396 3.33 -5.62 -16.43
N ARG A 397 2.14 -5.41 -17.00
CA ARG A 397 1.72 -6.06 -18.26
C ARG A 397 2.37 -5.43 -19.48
N SER A 398 2.99 -4.24 -19.38
CA SER A 398 3.67 -3.57 -20.48
C SER A 398 5.16 -3.91 -20.50
N ALA A 399 5.58 -4.75 -21.45
CA ALA A 399 6.99 -5.08 -21.65
C ALA A 399 7.83 -3.83 -21.96
N LEU A 400 7.29 -2.87 -22.75
CA LEU A 400 7.93 -1.60 -22.99
C LEU A 400 8.23 -0.85 -21.69
N TRP A 401 7.23 -0.71 -20.82
CA TRP A 401 7.42 0.03 -19.57
C TRP A 401 8.40 -0.67 -18.64
N LEU A 402 8.34 -2.00 -18.54
CA LEU A 402 9.29 -2.76 -17.73
C LEU A 402 10.73 -2.64 -18.22
N ARG A 403 10.98 -2.61 -19.54
CA ARG A 403 12.32 -2.34 -20.10
C ARG A 403 12.83 -0.94 -19.72
N ILE A 404 11.96 0.08 -19.79
CA ILE A 404 12.29 1.47 -19.40
C ILE A 404 12.61 1.54 -17.91
N VAL A 405 11.78 0.95 -17.06
CA VAL A 405 11.98 0.93 -15.59
C VAL A 405 13.27 0.17 -15.23
N ALA A 406 13.51 -1.00 -15.85
CA ALA A 406 14.74 -1.77 -15.62
C ALA A 406 16.00 -0.97 -15.96
N ALA A 407 15.99 -0.25 -17.09
CA ALA A 407 17.11 0.57 -17.52
C ALA A 407 17.28 1.81 -16.62
N ALA A 408 16.19 2.50 -16.26
CA ALA A 408 16.24 3.69 -15.39
C ALA A 408 16.73 3.36 -13.98
N MET A 409 16.33 2.23 -13.43
CA MET A 409 16.74 1.74 -12.11
C MET A 409 18.07 0.98 -12.16
N GLN A 410 18.53 0.56 -13.32
CA GLN A 410 19.69 -0.32 -13.52
C GLN A 410 19.59 -1.61 -12.69
N ARG A 411 18.39 -2.18 -12.64
CA ARG A 411 18.07 -3.43 -11.92
C ARG A 411 17.25 -4.36 -12.81
N THR A 412 17.53 -5.65 -12.66
CA THR A 412 16.69 -6.67 -13.30
C THR A 412 15.30 -6.68 -12.72
N LEU A 413 14.28 -6.67 -13.57
CA LEU A 413 12.89 -6.86 -13.19
C LEU A 413 12.41 -8.25 -13.61
N HIS A 414 11.54 -8.84 -12.81
CA HIS A 414 10.88 -10.10 -13.11
C HIS A 414 9.37 -9.93 -13.04
N THR A 415 8.63 -10.58 -13.92
CA THR A 415 7.22 -10.90 -13.68
C THR A 415 7.12 -12.32 -13.18
N ALA A 416 6.09 -12.63 -12.39
CA ALA A 416 5.93 -13.93 -11.76
C ALA A 416 4.47 -14.38 -11.79
N GLU A 417 4.23 -15.69 -11.71
CA GLU A 417 2.89 -16.26 -11.64
C GLU A 417 2.11 -15.73 -10.43
N GLY A 418 0.82 -15.43 -10.60
CA GLY A 418 -0.05 -14.97 -9.52
C GLY A 418 0.29 -13.58 -8.95
N SER A 419 1.23 -12.84 -9.55
CA SER A 419 1.61 -11.50 -9.09
C SER A 419 0.51 -10.44 -9.19
N ASP A 420 -0.58 -10.73 -9.89
CA ASP A 420 -1.78 -9.91 -10.03
C ASP A 420 -2.88 -10.23 -9.00
N VAL A 421 -2.75 -11.34 -8.25
CA VAL A 421 -3.71 -11.73 -7.21
C VAL A 421 -3.69 -10.77 -6.03
N GLY A 422 -2.50 -10.25 -5.68
CA GLY A 422 -2.33 -9.19 -4.70
C GLY A 422 -2.37 -9.66 -3.24
N PRO A 423 -2.74 -8.74 -2.30
CA PRO A 423 -2.65 -8.98 -0.85
C PRO A 423 -3.50 -10.14 -0.35
N ALA A 424 -4.62 -10.46 -1.01
CA ALA A 424 -5.48 -11.59 -0.63
C ALA A 424 -4.74 -12.94 -0.67
N LEU A 425 -3.82 -13.13 -1.64
CA LEU A 425 -2.99 -14.35 -1.68
C LEU A 425 -2.03 -14.40 -0.50
N GLY A 426 -1.42 -13.27 -0.14
CA GLY A 426 -0.58 -13.18 1.05
C GLY A 426 -1.35 -13.48 2.33
N ALA A 427 -2.58 -12.97 2.44
CA ALA A 427 -3.47 -13.29 3.54
C ALA A 427 -3.77 -14.80 3.63
N ALA A 428 -4.07 -15.47 2.51
CA ALA A 428 -4.25 -16.93 2.48
C ALA A 428 -2.99 -17.69 2.91
N ARG A 429 -1.80 -17.22 2.53
CA ARG A 429 -0.51 -17.78 2.96
C ARG A 429 -0.30 -17.60 4.48
N LEU A 430 -0.63 -16.44 5.04
CA LEU A 430 -0.59 -16.20 6.48
C LEU A 430 -1.56 -17.14 7.23
N ALA A 431 -2.76 -17.38 6.67
CA ALA A 431 -3.71 -18.34 7.21
C ALA A 431 -3.16 -19.77 7.23
N ARG A 432 -2.44 -20.19 6.18
CA ARG A 432 -1.81 -21.52 6.09
C ARG A 432 -0.76 -21.73 7.19
N VAL A 433 0.03 -20.74 7.50
CA VAL A 433 0.97 -20.80 8.63
C VAL A 433 0.22 -20.81 9.96
N CYS A 434 -0.78 -19.94 10.11
CA CYS A 434 -1.58 -19.81 11.32
C CYS A 434 -2.32 -21.11 11.70
N SER A 435 -2.86 -21.85 10.72
CA SER A 435 -3.53 -23.14 10.93
C SER A 435 -2.58 -24.29 11.26
N GLY A 436 -1.25 -24.06 11.19
CA GLY A 436 -0.25 -25.12 11.41
C GLY A 436 -0.09 -26.10 10.24
N ASP A 437 -0.65 -25.77 9.07
CA ASP A 437 -0.61 -26.67 7.91
C ASP A 437 0.72 -26.63 7.15
N ALA A 438 1.54 -25.59 7.38
CA ALA A 438 2.88 -25.46 6.84
C ALA A 438 3.71 -24.47 7.68
N SER A 439 5.01 -24.59 7.61
CA SER A 439 5.94 -23.62 8.16
C SER A 439 6.00 -22.33 7.32
N THR A 440 6.58 -21.28 7.88
CA THR A 440 6.87 -20.03 7.16
C THR A 440 7.72 -20.27 5.92
N ALA A 441 8.77 -21.14 6.02
CA ALA A 441 9.66 -21.44 4.91
C ALA A 441 8.97 -22.17 3.76
N GLU A 442 8.06 -23.09 4.06
CA GLU A 442 7.28 -23.84 3.06
C GLU A 442 6.19 -22.99 2.41
N THR A 443 5.73 -21.96 3.11
CA THR A 443 4.58 -21.15 2.64
C THR A 443 5.01 -19.96 1.79
N PHE A 444 6.06 -19.22 2.18
CA PHE A 444 6.45 -17.99 1.49
C PHE A 444 7.50 -18.23 0.39
N VAL A 445 7.28 -19.26 -0.41
CA VAL A 445 8.11 -19.56 -1.58
C VAL A 445 7.82 -18.54 -2.69
N LYS A 446 8.89 -18.08 -3.37
CA LYS A 446 8.75 -17.21 -4.54
C LYS A 446 8.07 -17.95 -5.68
N PRO A 447 7.10 -17.33 -6.36
CA PRO A 447 6.45 -17.95 -7.51
C PRO A 447 7.42 -18.06 -8.71
N ALA A 448 7.07 -18.92 -9.67
CA ALA A 448 7.84 -19.08 -10.89
C ALA A 448 7.92 -17.77 -11.68
N ILE A 449 9.11 -17.44 -12.17
CA ILE A 449 9.35 -16.28 -13.02
C ILE A 449 8.75 -16.55 -14.40
N THR A 450 7.88 -15.64 -14.88
CA THR A 450 7.25 -15.74 -16.20
C THR A 450 7.98 -14.95 -17.28
N ALA A 451 8.65 -13.83 -16.90
CA ALA A 451 9.50 -13.07 -17.80
C ALA A 451 10.60 -12.33 -17.01
N ARG A 452 11.71 -12.01 -17.69
CA ARG A 452 12.86 -11.30 -17.15
C ARG A 452 13.19 -10.10 -18.04
N PHE A 453 13.48 -8.97 -17.42
CA PHE A 453 13.83 -7.71 -18.07
C PHE A 453 15.15 -7.21 -17.47
N ASP A 454 16.26 -7.49 -18.15
CA ASP A 454 17.57 -7.00 -17.75
C ASP A 454 17.80 -5.56 -18.21
N PRO A 455 18.57 -4.75 -17.45
CA PRO A 455 18.89 -3.38 -17.85
C PRO A 455 19.70 -3.38 -19.16
N CYS A 456 19.14 -2.81 -20.23
CA CYS A 456 19.77 -2.72 -21.55
C CYS A 456 20.79 -1.58 -21.56
N PRO A 457 22.09 -1.82 -21.85
CA PRO A 457 23.13 -0.78 -21.86
C PRO A 457 22.82 0.41 -22.78
N ALA A 458 22.31 0.16 -23.97
CA ALA A 458 21.97 1.23 -24.93
C ALA A 458 20.82 2.11 -24.41
N LEU A 459 19.83 1.50 -23.70
CA LEU A 459 18.74 2.26 -23.13
C LEU A 459 19.20 3.03 -21.89
N ILE A 460 20.11 2.47 -21.07
CA ILE A 460 20.74 3.18 -19.95
C ILE A 460 21.46 4.43 -20.45
N GLU A 461 22.28 4.29 -21.49
CA GLU A 461 23.02 5.40 -22.11
C GLU A 461 22.04 6.50 -22.58
N ALA A 462 20.96 6.12 -23.28
CA ALA A 462 19.95 7.05 -23.76
C ALA A 462 19.17 7.76 -22.64
N LEU A 463 18.91 7.07 -21.52
CA LEU A 463 18.12 7.61 -20.41
C LEU A 463 18.95 8.44 -19.42
N THR A 464 20.26 8.20 -19.29
CA THR A 464 21.14 8.87 -18.32
C THR A 464 21.08 10.40 -18.41
N PRO A 465 21.29 11.06 -19.58
CA PRO A 465 21.21 12.52 -19.67
C PRO A 465 19.79 13.04 -19.42
N ARG A 466 18.77 12.26 -19.76
CA ARG A 466 17.36 12.63 -19.54
C ARG A 466 17.00 12.58 -18.07
N ARG A 467 17.46 11.56 -17.32
CA ARG A 467 17.31 11.50 -15.86
C ARG A 467 18.07 12.64 -15.17
N ALA A 468 19.25 13.01 -15.67
CA ALA A 468 19.98 14.15 -15.15
C ALA A 468 19.19 15.47 -15.33
N LEU A 469 18.55 15.66 -16.48
CA LEU A 469 17.66 16.80 -16.73
C LEU A 469 16.41 16.74 -15.81
N TYR A 470 15.76 15.58 -15.72
CA TYR A 470 14.62 15.34 -14.84
C TYR A 470 14.92 15.79 -13.39
N ARG A 471 16.08 15.39 -12.85
CA ARG A 471 16.49 15.76 -11.49
C ARG A 471 16.77 17.25 -11.32
N ARG A 472 17.14 17.96 -12.37
CA ARG A 472 17.35 19.42 -12.34
C ARG A 472 16.05 20.20 -12.40
N LEU A 473 15.00 19.64 -12.98
CA LEU A 473 13.71 20.33 -13.14
C LEU A 473 13.00 20.56 -11.81
N TYR A 474 12.96 19.56 -10.92
CA TYR A 474 12.24 19.70 -9.66
C TYR A 474 12.75 20.89 -8.81
N PRO A 475 14.02 21.00 -8.44
CA PRO A 475 14.49 22.13 -7.65
C PRO A 475 14.35 23.49 -8.36
N ALA A 476 14.41 23.51 -9.69
CA ALA A 476 14.20 24.74 -10.47
C ALA A 476 12.74 25.20 -10.45
N LEU A 477 11.78 24.25 -10.40
CA LEU A 477 10.34 24.53 -10.45
C LEU A 477 9.70 24.59 -9.04
N GLN A 478 10.36 24.03 -8.04
CA GLN A 478 9.84 23.95 -6.66
C GLN A 478 9.32 25.29 -6.13
N PRO A 479 9.98 26.44 -6.35
CA PRO A 479 9.46 27.73 -5.88
C PRO A 479 8.15 28.17 -6.56
N MET A 480 7.80 27.57 -7.70
CA MET A 480 6.59 27.87 -8.47
C MET A 480 5.43 26.94 -8.12
N PHE A 481 5.67 25.83 -7.41
CA PHE A 481 4.62 24.95 -6.91
C PHE A 481 3.97 25.60 -5.69
N THR A 482 2.85 26.25 -5.91
CA THR A 482 2.04 26.82 -4.82
C THR A 482 0.87 25.90 -4.52
N THR A 483 0.51 25.81 -3.24
CA THR A 483 -0.77 25.18 -2.88
C THR A 483 -1.88 26.04 -3.50
N PRO A 484 -2.83 25.49 -4.28
CA PRO A 484 -3.96 26.27 -4.73
C PRO A 484 -4.64 26.91 -3.52
N GLU A 485 -4.81 28.23 -3.51
CA GLU A 485 -5.68 28.88 -2.55
C GLU A 485 -7.08 28.29 -2.77
N ILE A 486 -7.54 27.48 -1.82
CA ILE A 486 -8.92 27.00 -1.80
C ILE A 486 -9.71 28.27 -1.47
N ALA A 487 -10.35 28.85 -2.47
CA ALA A 487 -11.33 29.90 -2.23
C ALA A 487 -12.39 29.33 -1.29
N GLU A 488 -12.52 29.96 -0.11
CA GLU A 488 -13.51 29.63 0.91
C GLU A 488 -14.95 29.72 0.40
#